data_e801d73648127cf1ac9631b3acf16c70
#
_entry.id   e801d73648127cf1ac9631b3acf16c70
#
_cell.length_a   1.000
_cell.length_b   1.000
_cell.length_c   1.000
_cell.angle_alpha   90.00
_cell.angle_beta   90.00
_cell.angle_gamma   90.00
#
_symmetry.space_group_name_H-M   'P 1'
#
loop_
_entity.id
_entity.type
_entity.pdbx_description
1 polymer ?
#
loop_
_entity_poly.entity_id
_entity_poly.type
_entity_poly.pdbx_seq_one_letter_code
_entity_poly.pdbx_strand_id
1 'polypeptide(L)'
;AKGIDTDNYDAFYAEFKKQKEYLDSSRPTAVNLSWALNRMEQVVLNNADKSVAEIKQLLKEESVEIQDEDIRVCKAIGEYGLTLVKPGDGILTHCNAGKLATSKYGTATAPIYLGQERGYNFRVFADETRPLLQGARLTAFELQSSGVDVTLICDNMSATVMKNGWVDAIFVGCDRVAANGDTANKIGTSVVAAVAKQYNVPMYIAAPTSTIDMNTPTGDQIKIEQRKPEEVTEMWYKERMA
;
A
#
# COMPACT_ATOMS: atom_id res chain seq x y z
N ALA A 1 2.44 -23.62 1.36
CA ALA A 1 3.31 -24.57 2.06
C ALA A 1 2.51 -25.58 2.89
N LYS A 2 1.49 -25.18 3.68
CA LYS A 2 0.72 -26.08 4.56
C LYS A 2 0.09 -27.26 3.80
N GLY A 3 -0.44 -27.06 2.60
CA GLY A 3 -1.13 -28.06 1.79
C GLY A 3 -0.20 -28.92 0.91
N ILE A 4 1.12 -28.74 0.98
CA ILE A 4 2.07 -29.59 0.24
C ILE A 4 2.27 -30.87 1.05
N ASP A 5 1.82 -32.00 0.50
CA ASP A 5 1.86 -33.30 1.18
C ASP A 5 3.01 -34.15 0.68
N THR A 6 4.17 -34.00 1.30
CA THR A 6 5.40 -34.78 1.04
C THR A 6 6.39 -34.60 2.18
N ASP A 7 7.20 -35.60 2.45
CA ASP A 7 8.33 -35.57 3.38
C ASP A 7 9.69 -35.43 2.66
N ASN A 8 9.67 -35.46 1.32
CA ASN A 8 10.86 -35.25 0.51
C ASN A 8 11.10 -33.75 0.27
N TYR A 9 12.31 -33.28 0.62
CA TYR A 9 12.69 -31.88 0.48
C TYR A 9 12.58 -31.36 -0.94
N ASP A 10 13.12 -32.08 -1.92
CA ASP A 10 13.17 -31.63 -3.30
C ASP A 10 11.75 -31.49 -3.89
N ALA A 11 10.88 -32.45 -3.59
CA ALA A 11 9.49 -32.42 -4.00
C ALA A 11 8.74 -31.27 -3.31
N PHE A 12 9.02 -31.05 -2.03
CA PHE A 12 8.44 -29.92 -1.27
C PHE A 12 8.88 -28.59 -1.87
N TYR A 13 10.18 -28.39 -2.11
CA TYR A 13 10.70 -27.14 -2.63
C TYR A 13 10.22 -26.85 -4.05
N ALA A 14 10.15 -27.86 -4.91
CA ALA A 14 9.63 -27.70 -6.28
C ALA A 14 8.17 -27.19 -6.28
N GLU A 15 7.31 -27.78 -5.45
CA GLU A 15 5.91 -27.33 -5.35
C GLU A 15 5.78 -25.97 -4.63
N PHE A 16 6.59 -25.71 -3.60
CA PHE A 16 6.67 -24.41 -2.94
C PHE A 16 7.03 -23.31 -3.94
N LYS A 17 8.05 -23.51 -4.76
CA LYS A 17 8.51 -22.57 -5.78
C LYS A 17 7.42 -22.29 -6.81
N LYS A 18 6.74 -23.30 -7.28
CA LYS A 18 5.61 -23.14 -8.20
C LYS A 18 4.48 -22.29 -7.60
N GLN A 19 4.12 -22.53 -6.33
CA GLN A 19 3.11 -21.72 -5.63
C GLN A 19 3.59 -20.30 -5.40
N LYS A 20 4.86 -20.08 -5.07
CA LYS A 20 5.48 -18.77 -4.97
C LYS A 20 5.37 -17.98 -6.28
N GLU A 21 5.79 -18.58 -7.39
CA GLU A 21 5.75 -17.96 -8.72
C GLU A 21 4.30 -17.58 -9.13
N TYR A 22 3.35 -18.46 -8.84
CA TYR A 22 1.93 -18.18 -9.07
C TYR A 22 1.43 -16.97 -8.27
N LEU A 23 1.76 -16.89 -6.98
CA LEU A 23 1.37 -15.75 -6.16
C LEU A 23 2.05 -14.46 -6.61
N ASP A 24 3.35 -14.51 -6.92
CA ASP A 24 4.15 -13.37 -7.36
C ASP A 24 3.61 -12.74 -8.65
N SER A 25 3.16 -13.58 -9.59
CA SER A 25 2.57 -13.13 -10.86
C SER A 25 1.29 -12.30 -10.71
N SER A 26 0.65 -12.33 -9.55
CA SER A 26 -0.59 -11.59 -9.30
C SER A 26 -0.37 -10.07 -9.12
N ARG A 27 0.85 -9.65 -8.78
CA ARG A 27 1.20 -8.24 -8.52
C ARG A 27 2.57 -7.85 -9.07
N PRO A 28 2.72 -7.74 -10.39
CA PRO A 28 4.04 -7.59 -11.03
C PRO A 28 4.70 -6.23 -10.77
N THR A 29 3.94 -5.20 -10.38
CA THR A 29 4.46 -3.84 -10.18
C THR A 29 4.85 -3.57 -8.72
N ALA A 30 4.11 -4.12 -7.76
CA ALA A 30 4.31 -3.86 -6.33
C ALA A 30 5.42 -4.75 -5.76
N VAL A 31 6.30 -4.18 -4.91
CA VAL A 31 7.50 -4.87 -4.40
C VAL A 31 7.19 -5.76 -3.20
N ASN A 32 6.26 -5.39 -2.34
CA ASN A 32 6.08 -6.04 -1.04
C ASN A 32 5.73 -7.52 -1.10
N LEU A 33 4.90 -7.95 -2.05
CA LEU A 33 4.55 -9.37 -2.19
C LEU A 33 5.79 -10.18 -2.56
N SER A 34 6.54 -9.77 -3.58
CA SER A 34 7.78 -10.41 -4.02
C SER A 34 8.81 -10.45 -2.90
N TRP A 35 8.96 -9.35 -2.14
CA TRP A 35 9.85 -9.28 -0.98
C TRP A 35 9.47 -10.33 0.08
N ALA A 36 8.22 -10.40 0.48
CA ALA A 36 7.75 -11.38 1.46
C ALA A 36 7.91 -12.83 0.98
N LEU A 37 7.57 -13.10 -0.28
CA LEU A 37 7.71 -14.43 -0.88
C LEU A 37 9.18 -14.85 -0.99
N ASN A 38 10.08 -13.94 -1.33
CA ASN A 38 11.52 -14.20 -1.36
C ASN A 38 12.05 -14.49 0.04
N ARG A 39 11.62 -13.75 1.06
CA ARG A 39 11.97 -13.98 2.46
C ARG A 39 11.49 -15.37 2.93
N MET A 40 10.28 -15.77 2.58
CA MET A 40 9.77 -17.13 2.84
C MET A 40 10.58 -18.20 2.13
N GLU A 41 11.03 -17.98 0.89
CA GLU A 41 11.88 -18.91 0.17
C GLU A 41 13.25 -19.09 0.83
N GLN A 42 13.84 -18.00 1.35
CA GLN A 42 15.11 -18.08 2.09
C GLN A 42 14.99 -18.97 3.34
N VAL A 43 13.84 -18.98 4.01
CA VAL A 43 13.60 -19.92 5.13
C VAL A 43 13.69 -21.37 4.65
N VAL A 44 13.12 -21.70 3.50
CA VAL A 44 13.21 -23.06 2.93
C VAL A 44 14.66 -23.41 2.58
N LEU A 45 15.33 -22.52 1.86
CA LEU A 45 16.71 -22.76 1.39
C LEU A 45 17.73 -22.89 2.53
N ASN A 46 17.60 -22.05 3.55
CA ASN A 46 18.52 -22.02 4.69
C ASN A 46 18.32 -23.19 5.66
N ASN A 47 17.27 -24.00 5.49
CA ASN A 47 16.93 -25.12 6.35
C ASN A 47 16.76 -26.45 5.56
N ALA A 48 17.46 -26.58 4.44
CA ALA A 48 17.37 -27.76 3.57
C ALA A 48 17.80 -29.07 4.24
N ASP A 49 18.52 -28.99 5.35
CA ASP A 49 18.97 -30.11 6.19
C ASP A 49 17.89 -30.61 7.18
N LYS A 50 16.80 -29.88 7.33
CA LYS A 50 15.71 -30.21 8.25
C LYS A 50 14.60 -31.02 7.58
N SER A 51 13.78 -31.66 8.38
CA SER A 51 12.58 -32.33 7.89
C SER A 51 11.58 -31.31 7.32
N VAL A 52 10.77 -31.74 6.36
CA VAL A 52 9.70 -30.89 5.78
C VAL A 52 8.74 -30.38 6.85
N ALA A 53 8.46 -31.16 7.88
CA ALA A 53 7.61 -30.76 9.00
C ALA A 53 8.22 -29.58 9.77
N GLU A 54 9.53 -29.62 10.07
CA GLU A 54 10.24 -28.52 10.73
C GLU A 54 10.28 -27.26 9.84
N ILE A 55 10.53 -27.42 8.53
CA ILE A 55 10.50 -26.31 7.57
C ILE A 55 9.11 -25.65 7.54
N LYS A 56 8.03 -26.43 7.52
CA LYS A 56 6.67 -25.90 7.58
C LYS A 56 6.40 -25.09 8.87
N GLN A 57 6.95 -25.54 10.00
CA GLN A 57 6.84 -24.82 11.25
C GLN A 57 7.61 -23.50 11.21
N LEU A 58 8.84 -23.50 10.71
CA LEU A 58 9.65 -22.28 10.51
C LEU A 58 8.98 -21.29 9.56
N LEU A 59 8.38 -21.77 8.47
CA LEU A 59 7.61 -20.93 7.55
C LEU A 59 6.40 -20.29 8.23
N LYS A 60 5.73 -20.99 9.14
CA LYS A 60 4.63 -20.43 9.93
C LYS A 60 5.13 -19.33 10.86
N GLU A 61 6.22 -19.57 11.56
CA GLU A 61 6.84 -18.59 12.47
C GLU A 61 7.27 -17.34 11.71
N GLU A 62 7.94 -17.50 10.56
CA GLU A 62 8.35 -16.41 9.70
C GLU A 62 7.15 -15.62 9.15
N SER A 63 6.04 -16.28 8.82
CA SER A 63 4.84 -15.57 8.35
C SER A 63 4.22 -14.68 9.43
N VAL A 64 4.30 -15.09 10.70
CA VAL A 64 3.87 -14.27 11.85
C VAL A 64 4.83 -13.11 12.05
N GLU A 65 6.15 -13.34 11.96
CA GLU A 65 7.14 -12.27 12.09
C GLU A 65 7.01 -11.22 10.98
N ILE A 66 6.75 -11.62 9.73
CA ILE A 66 6.44 -10.69 8.62
C ILE A 66 5.21 -9.82 8.96
N GLN A 67 4.15 -10.43 9.51
CA GLN A 67 2.94 -9.71 9.91
C GLN A 67 3.24 -8.71 11.04
N ASP A 68 3.96 -9.14 12.07
CA ASP A 68 4.29 -8.30 13.22
C ASP A 68 5.26 -7.16 12.83
N GLU A 69 6.20 -7.44 11.93
CA GLU A 69 7.08 -6.43 11.34
C GLU A 69 6.28 -5.37 10.58
N ASP A 70 5.34 -5.79 9.72
CA ASP A 70 4.47 -4.86 8.98
C ASP A 70 3.67 -3.96 9.93
N ILE A 71 3.12 -4.51 11.02
CA ILE A 71 2.42 -3.73 12.04
C ILE A 71 3.35 -2.69 12.69
N ARG A 72 4.58 -3.09 13.07
CA ARG A 72 5.56 -2.18 13.68
C ARG A 72 5.97 -1.07 12.72
N VAL A 73 6.25 -1.43 11.46
CA VAL A 73 6.67 -0.49 10.42
C VAL A 73 5.54 0.49 10.09
N CYS A 74 4.32 0.01 9.87
CA CYS A 74 3.16 0.87 9.60
C CYS A 74 2.89 1.83 10.78
N LYS A 75 3.02 1.36 12.02
CA LYS A 75 2.91 2.23 13.20
C LYS A 75 3.99 3.30 13.22
N ALA A 76 5.25 2.93 12.95
CA ALA A 76 6.35 3.90 12.90
C ALA A 76 6.15 4.95 11.81
N ILE A 77 5.68 4.57 10.61
CA ILE A 77 5.29 5.50 9.56
C ILE A 77 4.24 6.49 10.08
N GLY A 78 3.24 6.00 10.80
CA GLY A 78 2.21 6.84 11.40
C GLY A 78 2.77 7.82 12.44
N GLU A 79 3.68 7.37 13.31
CA GLU A 79 4.32 8.23 14.31
C GLU A 79 5.17 9.34 13.65
N TYR A 80 5.97 9.00 12.66
CA TYR A 80 6.73 10.00 11.89
C TYR A 80 5.80 10.93 11.12
N GLY A 81 4.75 10.43 10.50
CA GLY A 81 3.77 11.23 9.79
C GLY A 81 3.08 12.25 10.68
N LEU A 82 2.79 11.91 11.95
CA LEU A 82 2.21 12.83 12.92
C LEU A 82 3.13 14.00 13.29
N THR A 83 4.44 13.86 13.11
CA THR A 83 5.37 14.99 13.34
C THR A 83 5.29 16.06 12.26
N LEU A 84 4.64 15.76 11.13
CA LEU A 84 4.54 16.63 9.96
C LEU A 84 3.22 17.42 9.90
N VAL A 85 2.30 17.13 10.81
CA VAL A 85 0.95 17.68 10.86
C VAL A 85 0.56 18.02 12.29
N LYS A 86 -0.52 18.78 12.44
CA LYS A 86 -1.05 19.21 13.74
C LYS A 86 -2.55 18.92 13.85
N PRO A 87 -3.12 18.91 15.05
CA PRO A 87 -4.55 18.74 15.26
C PRO A 87 -5.39 19.72 14.42
N GLY A 88 -6.44 19.21 13.79
CA GLY A 88 -7.37 19.95 12.96
C GLY A 88 -6.95 20.12 11.49
N ASP A 89 -5.74 19.69 11.10
CA ASP A 89 -5.29 19.80 9.73
C ASP A 89 -6.20 19.03 8.75
N GLY A 90 -6.32 19.56 7.54
CA GLY A 90 -6.93 18.89 6.40
C GLY A 90 -5.92 18.00 5.70
N ILE A 91 -6.25 16.74 5.49
CA ILE A 91 -5.36 15.76 4.86
C ILE A 91 -6.00 15.22 3.59
N LEU A 92 -5.26 15.22 2.48
CA LEU A 92 -5.68 14.56 1.25
C LEU A 92 -4.93 13.24 1.09
N THR A 93 -5.63 12.22 0.63
CA THR A 93 -5.04 10.93 0.25
C THR A 93 -5.60 10.42 -1.07
N HIS A 94 -4.82 9.58 -1.75
CA HIS A 94 -5.16 9.03 -3.06
C HIS A 94 -4.94 7.52 -3.07
N CYS A 95 -5.81 6.76 -3.72
CA CYS A 95 -5.83 5.30 -3.74
C CYS A 95 -6.17 4.69 -2.37
N ASN A 96 -5.67 3.48 -2.09
CA ASN A 96 -5.78 2.84 -0.80
C ASN A 96 -4.41 2.34 -0.34
N ALA A 97 -3.84 3.01 0.63
CA ALA A 97 -2.69 2.58 1.39
C ALA A 97 -3.05 2.50 2.89
N GLY A 98 -4.19 1.89 3.17
CA GLY A 98 -4.82 1.78 4.47
C GLY A 98 -4.77 0.39 5.08
N LYS A 99 -5.60 0.17 6.10
CA LYS A 99 -5.69 -1.10 6.84
C LYS A 99 -6.02 -2.29 5.96
N LEU A 100 -6.78 -2.10 4.89
CA LEU A 100 -7.13 -3.16 3.95
C LEU A 100 -5.97 -3.58 3.04
N ALA A 101 -4.90 -2.77 2.96
CA ALA A 101 -3.71 -3.04 2.16
C ALA A 101 -2.51 -3.50 3.00
N THR A 102 -2.60 -3.54 4.32
CA THR A 102 -1.53 -3.90 5.25
C THR A 102 -2.07 -4.77 6.38
N SER A 103 -1.21 -5.19 7.31
CA SER A 103 -1.64 -5.97 8.49
C SER A 103 -2.37 -5.10 9.52
N LYS A 104 -1.99 -3.79 9.63
CA LYS A 104 -2.64 -2.84 10.53
C LYS A 104 -2.19 -1.41 10.19
N TYR A 105 -3.03 -0.40 10.44
CA TYR A 105 -2.80 1.03 10.27
C TYR A 105 -2.73 1.54 8.82
N GLY A 106 -2.29 0.75 7.84
CA GLY A 106 -1.90 1.26 6.53
C GLY A 106 -0.55 1.94 6.55
N THR A 107 -0.16 2.54 5.45
CA THR A 107 1.01 3.42 5.35
C THR A 107 0.59 4.89 5.30
N ALA A 108 -0.03 5.34 4.21
CA ALA A 108 -0.52 6.72 4.10
C ALA A 108 -1.64 7.05 5.09
N THR A 109 -2.45 6.07 5.48
CA THR A 109 -3.51 6.28 6.48
C THR A 109 -3.04 6.13 7.92
N ALA A 110 -1.80 5.63 8.14
CA ALA A 110 -1.29 5.42 9.50
C ALA A 110 -1.25 6.71 10.35
N PRO A 111 -0.79 7.87 9.84
CA PRO A 111 -0.86 9.12 10.59
C PRO A 111 -2.31 9.52 10.92
N ILE A 112 -3.25 9.24 10.01
CA ILE A 112 -4.68 9.55 10.19
C ILE A 112 -5.25 8.73 11.34
N TYR A 113 -5.00 7.42 11.37
CA TYR A 113 -5.48 6.55 12.44
C TYR A 113 -4.88 6.87 13.80
N LEU A 114 -3.56 7.07 13.86
CA LEU A 114 -2.91 7.44 15.10
C LEU A 114 -3.34 8.84 15.59
N GLY A 115 -3.56 9.76 14.67
CA GLY A 115 -4.12 11.07 14.97
C GLY A 115 -5.54 10.97 15.52
N GLN A 116 -6.39 10.13 14.93
CA GLN A 116 -7.74 9.86 15.43
C GLN A 116 -7.71 9.27 16.84
N GLU A 117 -6.86 8.30 17.10
CA GLU A 117 -6.67 7.71 18.45
C GLU A 117 -6.22 8.76 19.49
N ARG A 118 -5.56 9.84 19.06
CA ARG A 118 -5.07 10.94 19.90
C ARG A 118 -5.94 12.18 19.91
N GLY A 119 -7.10 12.13 19.25
CA GLY A 119 -8.04 13.25 19.22
C GLY A 119 -7.59 14.43 18.33
N TYR A 120 -6.81 14.18 17.28
CA TYR A 120 -6.35 15.22 16.36
C TYR A 120 -7.49 15.80 15.50
N ASN A 121 -8.60 15.08 15.31
CA ASN A 121 -9.77 15.53 14.57
C ASN A 121 -9.43 16.05 13.16
N PHE A 122 -8.67 15.26 12.39
CA PHE A 122 -8.35 15.58 11.01
C PHE A 122 -9.60 15.61 10.14
N ARG A 123 -9.63 16.51 9.14
CA ARG A 123 -10.57 16.48 8.03
C ARG A 123 -9.90 15.81 6.86
N VAL A 124 -10.36 14.64 6.45
CA VAL A 124 -9.71 13.86 5.39
C VAL A 124 -10.47 13.98 4.09
N PHE A 125 -9.76 14.27 3.00
CA PHE A 125 -10.27 14.22 1.64
C PHE A 125 -9.68 13.00 0.96
N ALA A 126 -10.56 12.10 0.51
CA ALA A 126 -10.15 10.88 -0.20
C ALA A 126 -10.55 11.01 -1.67
N ASP A 127 -9.56 11.04 -2.57
CA ASP A 127 -9.81 10.93 -4.00
C ASP A 127 -10.49 9.60 -4.33
N GLU A 128 -11.50 9.60 -5.18
CA GLU A 128 -12.19 8.36 -5.58
C GLU A 128 -11.28 7.34 -6.25
N THR A 129 -10.26 7.81 -6.95
CA THR A 129 -9.19 7.03 -7.62
C THR A 129 -9.71 6.20 -8.79
N ARG A 130 -10.10 6.89 -9.88
CA ARG A 130 -10.44 6.23 -11.14
C ARG A 130 -9.23 5.46 -11.70
N PRO A 131 -9.41 4.36 -12.47
CA PRO A 131 -10.70 3.75 -12.85
C PRO A 131 -11.29 2.79 -11.82
N LEU A 132 -10.48 2.16 -10.92
CA LEU A 132 -10.95 1.07 -10.04
C LEU A 132 -11.53 1.55 -8.70
N LEU A 133 -11.53 2.84 -8.45
CA LEU A 133 -12.18 3.49 -7.31
C LEU A 133 -11.72 2.97 -5.93
N GLN A 134 -10.42 2.70 -5.76
CA GLN A 134 -9.88 2.23 -4.48
C GLN A 134 -10.09 3.25 -3.36
N GLY A 135 -10.01 4.55 -3.67
CA GLY A 135 -10.30 5.61 -2.70
C GLY A 135 -11.76 5.58 -2.24
N ALA A 136 -12.70 5.49 -3.20
CA ALA A 136 -14.11 5.45 -2.90
C ALA A 136 -14.53 4.15 -2.19
N ARG A 137 -14.05 3.01 -2.68
CA ARG A 137 -14.50 1.70 -2.21
C ARG A 137 -13.83 1.24 -0.93
N LEU A 138 -12.58 1.60 -0.72
CA LEU A 138 -11.76 1.09 0.37
C LEU A 138 -11.39 2.20 1.35
N THR A 139 -10.73 3.28 0.91
CA THR A 139 -10.21 4.31 1.81
C THR A 139 -11.33 5.07 2.53
N ALA A 140 -12.33 5.52 1.80
CA ALA A 140 -13.48 6.22 2.42
C ALA A 140 -14.21 5.30 3.40
N PHE A 141 -14.43 4.03 3.02
CA PHE A 141 -15.08 3.03 3.89
C PHE A 141 -14.28 2.78 5.18
N GLU A 142 -12.97 2.50 5.09
CA GLU A 142 -12.19 2.16 6.28
C GLU A 142 -12.01 3.35 7.22
N LEU A 143 -11.85 4.57 6.69
CA LEU A 143 -11.73 5.79 7.49
C LEU A 143 -13.05 6.13 8.18
N GLN A 144 -14.16 6.12 7.44
CA GLN A 144 -15.50 6.35 8.01
C GLN A 144 -15.83 5.33 9.09
N SER A 145 -15.57 4.04 8.84
CA SER A 145 -15.80 2.96 9.80
C SER A 145 -14.95 3.09 11.07
N SER A 146 -13.88 3.88 11.02
CA SER A 146 -13.01 4.19 12.17
C SER A 146 -13.32 5.53 12.83
N GLY A 147 -14.43 6.18 12.46
CA GLY A 147 -14.89 7.45 13.04
C GLY A 147 -14.07 8.67 12.57
N VAL A 148 -13.31 8.57 11.50
CA VAL A 148 -12.59 9.70 10.90
C VAL A 148 -13.56 10.54 10.07
N ASP A 149 -13.47 11.87 10.18
CA ASP A 149 -14.18 12.81 9.32
C ASP A 149 -13.59 12.74 7.91
N VAL A 150 -14.25 12.01 7.02
CA VAL A 150 -13.79 11.78 5.65
C VAL A 150 -14.80 12.28 4.63
N THR A 151 -14.31 13.06 3.67
CA THR A 151 -15.05 13.53 2.50
C THR A 151 -14.49 12.82 1.26
N LEU A 152 -15.34 12.03 0.59
CA LEU A 152 -15.02 11.45 -0.70
C LEU A 152 -15.15 12.52 -1.80
N ILE A 153 -14.14 12.66 -2.65
CA ILE A 153 -14.12 13.61 -3.77
C ILE A 153 -13.75 12.91 -5.08
N CYS A 154 -14.17 13.50 -6.21
CA CYS A 154 -13.66 13.08 -7.51
C CYS A 154 -12.18 13.47 -7.64
N ASP A 155 -11.39 12.71 -8.40
CA ASP A 155 -9.94 12.92 -8.54
C ASP A 155 -9.59 14.35 -8.99
N ASN A 156 -10.40 14.93 -9.89
CA ASN A 156 -10.20 16.31 -10.37
C ASN A 156 -10.59 17.39 -9.38
N MET A 157 -11.25 17.04 -8.27
CA MET A 157 -11.63 18.00 -7.22
C MET A 157 -10.47 18.29 -6.24
N SER A 158 -9.40 17.50 -6.29
CA SER A 158 -8.19 17.70 -5.46
C SER A 158 -7.64 19.12 -5.62
N ALA A 159 -7.68 19.70 -6.84
CA ALA A 159 -7.28 21.06 -7.09
C ALA A 159 -8.19 22.09 -6.37
N THR A 160 -9.48 21.82 -6.28
CA THR A 160 -10.43 22.72 -5.63
C THR A 160 -10.23 22.78 -4.12
N VAL A 161 -10.06 21.60 -3.47
CA VAL A 161 -9.86 21.55 -2.01
C VAL A 161 -8.52 22.16 -1.60
N MET A 162 -7.47 22.00 -2.41
CA MET A 162 -6.18 22.66 -2.18
C MET A 162 -6.27 24.19 -2.39
N LYS A 163 -6.90 24.63 -3.48
CA LYS A 163 -7.12 26.06 -3.76
C LYS A 163 -7.86 26.78 -2.63
N ASN A 164 -8.82 26.11 -2.02
CA ASN A 164 -9.62 26.65 -0.92
C ASN A 164 -8.88 26.65 0.43
N GLY A 165 -7.65 26.14 0.49
CA GLY A 165 -6.88 26.02 1.74
C GLY A 165 -7.48 25.01 2.72
N TRP A 166 -8.15 23.98 2.21
CA TRP A 166 -8.75 22.94 3.05
C TRP A 166 -7.82 21.76 3.29
N VAL A 167 -6.69 21.70 2.58
CA VAL A 167 -5.69 20.65 2.67
C VAL A 167 -4.37 21.26 3.13
N ASP A 168 -3.88 20.79 4.26
CA ASP A 168 -2.61 21.21 4.87
C ASP A 168 -1.46 20.24 4.55
N ALA A 169 -1.79 18.97 4.31
CA ALA A 169 -0.82 17.94 3.93
C ALA A 169 -1.45 16.85 3.07
N ILE A 170 -0.61 16.18 2.28
CA ILE A 170 -1.01 15.05 1.46
C ILE A 170 -0.17 13.85 1.86
N PHE A 171 -0.82 12.71 2.17
CA PHE A 171 -0.16 11.44 2.38
C PHE A 171 -0.63 10.42 1.35
N VAL A 172 0.29 9.85 0.60
CA VAL A 172 0.02 8.75 -0.34
C VAL A 172 1.00 7.60 -0.11
N GLY A 173 0.56 6.39 -0.41
CA GLY A 173 1.46 5.24 -0.45
C GLY A 173 2.33 5.24 -1.71
N CYS A 174 3.05 4.14 -1.94
CA CYS A 174 3.69 3.89 -3.23
C CYS A 174 3.79 2.39 -3.54
N ASP A 175 3.90 2.09 -4.83
CA ASP A 175 4.14 0.73 -5.30
C ASP A 175 5.65 0.44 -5.38
N ARG A 176 6.47 1.44 -5.70
CA ARG A 176 7.93 1.33 -5.79
C ARG A 176 8.61 2.69 -5.65
N VAL A 177 9.76 2.69 -4.98
CA VAL A 177 10.68 3.84 -4.93
C VAL A 177 11.98 3.41 -5.58
N ALA A 178 12.43 4.14 -6.61
CA ALA A 178 13.71 3.93 -7.27
C ALA A 178 14.88 4.42 -6.41
N ALA A 179 16.12 4.02 -6.74
CA ALA A 179 17.32 4.38 -5.99
C ALA A 179 17.56 5.89 -5.89
N ASN A 180 17.12 6.67 -6.89
CA ASN A 180 17.21 8.14 -6.88
C ASN A 180 16.05 8.83 -6.14
N GLY A 181 15.11 8.07 -5.58
CA GLY A 181 13.93 8.59 -4.86
C GLY A 181 12.69 8.82 -5.73
N ASP A 182 12.75 8.61 -7.04
CA ASP A 182 11.56 8.65 -7.87
C ASP A 182 10.57 7.58 -7.44
N THR A 183 9.29 7.94 -7.43
CA THR A 183 8.25 7.10 -6.85
C THR A 183 7.14 6.80 -7.87
N ALA A 184 6.80 5.53 -8.01
CA ALA A 184 5.60 5.10 -8.74
C ALA A 184 4.50 4.73 -7.76
N ASN A 185 3.30 5.21 -8.04
CA ASN A 185 2.09 4.90 -7.29
C ASN A 185 0.88 4.82 -8.24
N LYS A 186 -0.31 4.69 -7.69
CA LYS A 186 -1.58 4.67 -8.42
C LYS A 186 -1.70 5.84 -9.38
N ILE A 187 -2.24 5.55 -10.58
CA ILE A 187 -2.58 6.58 -11.59
C ILE A 187 -3.36 7.74 -10.92
N GLY A 188 -3.02 8.96 -11.28
CA GLY A 188 -3.54 10.18 -10.64
C GLY A 188 -2.56 10.82 -9.65
N THR A 189 -1.68 10.07 -9.01
CA THR A 189 -0.73 10.59 -8.00
C THR A 189 0.15 11.72 -8.55
N SER A 190 0.64 11.61 -9.79
CA SER A 190 1.44 12.67 -10.43
C SER A 190 0.65 13.96 -10.67
N VAL A 191 -0.65 13.85 -10.95
CA VAL A 191 -1.55 15.01 -11.07
C VAL A 191 -1.72 15.68 -9.71
N VAL A 192 -1.98 14.90 -8.66
CA VAL A 192 -2.07 15.41 -7.28
C VAL A 192 -0.77 16.13 -6.90
N ALA A 193 0.40 15.55 -7.20
CA ALA A 193 1.71 16.15 -6.91
C ALA A 193 1.92 17.48 -7.65
N ALA A 194 1.54 17.55 -8.93
CA ALA A 194 1.63 18.79 -9.71
C ALA A 194 0.73 19.89 -9.13
N VAL A 195 -0.48 19.55 -8.73
CA VAL A 195 -1.44 20.48 -8.11
C VAL A 195 -0.95 20.89 -6.71
N ALA A 196 -0.43 19.95 -5.92
CA ALA A 196 0.16 20.22 -4.61
C ALA A 196 1.29 21.26 -4.70
N LYS A 197 2.18 21.08 -5.69
CA LYS A 197 3.25 22.04 -5.97
C LYS A 197 2.71 23.42 -6.32
N GLN A 198 1.65 23.51 -7.14
CA GLN A 198 1.01 24.77 -7.53
C GLN A 198 0.44 25.56 -6.34
N TYR A 199 -0.12 24.84 -5.36
CA TYR A 199 -0.73 25.45 -4.17
C TYR A 199 0.16 25.43 -2.93
N ASN A 200 1.43 24.99 -3.05
CA ASN A 200 2.40 24.86 -1.97
C ASN A 200 1.91 23.97 -0.81
N VAL A 201 1.17 22.91 -1.13
CA VAL A 201 0.75 21.91 -0.15
C VAL A 201 1.82 20.81 -0.08
N PRO A 202 2.38 20.53 1.11
CA PRO A 202 3.37 19.47 1.26
C PRO A 202 2.77 18.09 0.95
N MET A 203 3.50 17.28 0.18
CA MET A 203 3.10 15.92 -0.17
C MET A 203 4.15 14.93 0.28
N TYR A 204 3.73 13.91 1.00
CA TYR A 204 4.58 12.90 1.60
C TYR A 204 4.24 11.52 1.04
N ILE A 205 5.28 10.79 0.68
CA ILE A 205 5.19 9.39 0.29
C ILE A 205 5.41 8.53 1.53
N ALA A 206 4.37 7.87 1.98
CA ALA A 206 4.39 7.02 3.18
C ALA A 206 4.52 5.55 2.78
N ALA A 207 5.72 5.00 2.93
CA ALA A 207 6.03 3.65 2.49
C ALA A 207 7.06 2.98 3.40
N PRO A 208 7.02 1.64 3.53
CA PRO A 208 8.05 0.88 4.21
C PRO A 208 9.35 0.88 3.37
N THR A 209 10.48 0.74 4.04
CA THR A 209 11.79 0.67 3.36
C THR A 209 11.91 -0.51 2.40
N SER A 210 11.14 -1.58 2.61
CA SER A 210 11.03 -2.72 1.69
C SER A 210 10.50 -2.36 0.30
N THR A 211 9.85 -1.20 0.16
CA THR A 211 9.34 -0.69 -1.12
C THR A 211 10.44 0.01 -1.95
N ILE A 212 11.59 0.31 -1.33
CA ILE A 212 12.74 0.93 -2.01
C ILE A 212 13.48 -0.15 -2.80
N ASP A 213 13.55 0.05 -4.11
CA ASP A 213 14.25 -0.85 -5.04
C ASP A 213 15.56 -0.21 -5.51
N MET A 214 16.65 -0.59 -4.84
CA MET A 214 18.00 -0.11 -5.16
C MET A 214 18.53 -0.62 -6.51
N ASN A 215 17.89 -1.63 -7.11
CA ASN A 215 18.25 -2.16 -8.43
C ASN A 215 17.57 -1.38 -9.58
N THR A 216 16.63 -0.50 -9.27
CA THR A 216 15.99 0.40 -10.24
C THR A 216 16.56 1.81 -10.06
N PRO A 217 17.49 2.27 -10.90
CA PRO A 217 18.21 3.54 -10.70
C PRO A 217 17.32 4.77 -10.71
N THR A 218 16.34 4.84 -11.63
CA THR A 218 15.44 5.99 -11.83
C THR A 218 14.01 5.57 -12.08
N GLY A 219 13.08 6.49 -11.92
CA GLY A 219 11.65 6.27 -12.15
C GLY A 219 11.31 5.82 -13.57
N ASP A 220 12.07 6.27 -14.57
CA ASP A 220 11.87 5.89 -15.98
C ASP A 220 12.06 4.37 -16.22
N GLN A 221 12.78 3.70 -15.32
CA GLN A 221 13.02 2.26 -15.39
C GLN A 221 11.99 1.43 -14.61
N ILE A 222 11.10 2.08 -13.88
CA ILE A 222 9.99 1.40 -13.20
C ILE A 222 9.00 0.93 -14.26
N LYS A 223 8.76 -0.39 -14.29
CA LYS A 223 7.76 -0.96 -15.20
C LYS A 223 6.36 -0.62 -14.70
N ILE A 224 5.67 0.21 -15.45
CA ILE A 224 4.26 0.56 -15.20
C ILE A 224 3.37 -0.43 -15.94
N GLU A 225 2.46 -1.08 -15.21
CA GLU A 225 1.50 -2.02 -15.76
C GLU A 225 0.50 -1.31 -16.67
N GLN A 226 0.34 -1.83 -17.88
CA GLN A 226 -0.73 -1.38 -18.78
C GLN A 226 -1.97 -2.24 -18.52
N ARG A 227 -3.03 -1.57 -18.06
CA ARG A 227 -4.29 -2.22 -17.69
C ARG A 227 -5.21 -2.33 -18.90
N LYS A 228 -6.22 -3.22 -18.79
CA LYS A 228 -7.22 -3.40 -19.85
C LYS A 228 -8.08 -2.13 -20.00
N PRO A 229 -8.39 -1.70 -21.25
CA PRO A 229 -9.21 -0.51 -21.48
C PRO A 229 -10.62 -0.62 -20.89
N GLU A 230 -11.13 -1.83 -20.72
CA GLU A 230 -12.42 -2.10 -20.10
C GLU A 230 -12.52 -1.59 -18.67
N GLU A 231 -11.40 -1.49 -17.94
CA GLU A 231 -11.38 -0.88 -16.59
C GLU A 231 -11.78 0.59 -16.62
N VAL A 232 -11.60 1.27 -17.76
CA VAL A 232 -11.99 2.68 -17.94
C VAL A 232 -13.39 2.76 -18.53
N THR A 233 -13.73 1.92 -19.52
CA THR A 233 -14.95 2.02 -20.33
C THR A 233 -16.12 1.24 -19.76
N GLU A 234 -15.85 0.13 -19.06
CA GLU A 234 -16.87 -0.70 -18.45
C GLU A 234 -16.90 -0.46 -16.95
N MET A 235 -17.85 0.38 -16.55
CA MET A 235 -18.06 0.62 -15.13
C MET A 235 -18.76 -0.61 -14.55
N TRP A 236 -18.16 -1.21 -13.52
CA TRP A 236 -18.72 -2.36 -12.78
C TRP A 236 -20.05 -2.06 -12.07
N TYR A 237 -20.54 -0.83 -12.12
CA TYR A 237 -21.90 -0.44 -11.75
C TYR A 237 -22.83 -0.44 -12.97
N LYS A 238 -22.92 -1.53 -13.69
CA LYS A 238 -24.01 -1.73 -14.69
C LYS A 238 -25.40 -1.71 -14.05
N GLU A 239 -25.47 -1.92 -12.75
CA GLU A 239 -26.68 -1.70 -11.95
C GLU A 239 -26.58 -0.33 -11.28
N ARG A 240 -27.60 0.51 -11.47
CA ARG A 240 -27.71 1.80 -10.81
C ARG A 240 -27.49 1.57 -9.30
N MET A 241 -26.51 2.25 -8.74
CA MET A 241 -26.49 2.42 -7.30
C MET A 241 -27.77 3.16 -6.92
N ALA A 242 -28.64 2.46 -6.18
CA ALA A 242 -29.88 3.01 -5.69
C ALA A 242 -29.60 4.16 -4.72
#